data_4c940c7bd51c130255b50a4afaa8e519
#
_entry.id   4c940c7bd51c130255b50a4afaa8e519
#
_cell.length_a   1.000
_cell.length_b   1.000
_cell.length_c   1.000
_cell.angle_alpha   90.00
_cell.angle_beta   90.00
_cell.angle_gamma   90.00
#
_symmetry.space_group_name_H-M   'P 1'
#
loop_
_entity.id
_entity.type
_entity.pdbx_description
1 polymer ?
#
loop_
_entity_poly.entity_id
_entity_poly.type
_entity_poly.pdbx_seq_one_letter_code
_entity_poly.pdbx_strand_id
1 'polypeptide(L)'
;MQENLFSITKYLWSHKKATINQISEDLTLDKSTVSRHIRKLKQSNIVVTEGSLKPGSHGGRKTNVYSFNYDIFQVLGLEIEQNGIEGVITNFNGDIIDKFVIHQKINKSNLTELIINIVEDKKNFNLYAIGISLPGIIDPIKGKIVFSQALGIENYLLVKELSNKISLPILIDNDSNIGAAYYNSKLKNTARNILYIYTSIPYELGDLVGVGIGIIIDNHLYHGSNNCSGEYEFKFNLINDNKYETDYFNFLKQFDEEEVFVAVKDFLDNLSEKIGLLGSILDPDTIIYDGNIRFLPETALSYLLEETRKKIFMKDKRKIKFLKESKDESVNAVGAAINFITKTFEEERYLKKFFKKLQTV
;
A
#
# COMPACT_ATOMS: atom_id res chain seq x y z
N MET A 1 10.76 29.08 -10.63
CA MET A 1 9.40 29.18 -11.22
C MET A 1 8.70 27.81 -11.30
N GLN A 2 9.40 26.76 -11.73
CA GLN A 2 8.86 25.40 -11.80
C GLN A 2 8.70 24.77 -10.41
N GLU A 3 9.61 25.05 -9.49
CA GLU A 3 9.60 24.59 -8.11
C GLU A 3 8.33 25.02 -7.34
N ASN A 4 7.94 26.29 -7.43
CA ASN A 4 6.70 26.76 -6.79
C ASN A 4 5.44 26.09 -7.36
N LEU A 5 5.44 25.77 -8.68
CA LEU A 5 4.35 25.03 -9.31
C LEU A 5 4.24 23.62 -8.70
N PHE A 6 5.36 22.94 -8.51
CA PHE A 6 5.44 21.61 -7.92
C PHE A 6 4.98 21.63 -6.45
N SER A 7 5.48 22.59 -5.65
CA SER A 7 5.10 22.74 -4.25
C SER A 7 3.60 23.00 -4.07
N ILE A 8 3.01 23.87 -4.89
CA ILE A 8 1.57 24.15 -4.85
C ILE A 8 0.74 22.92 -5.26
N THR A 9 1.20 22.17 -6.27
CA THR A 9 0.51 20.93 -6.70
C THR A 9 0.55 19.88 -5.61
N LYS A 10 1.73 19.61 -5.03
CA LYS A 10 1.92 18.70 -3.91
C LYS A 10 1.07 19.10 -2.69
N TYR A 11 1.06 20.40 -2.37
CA TYR A 11 0.26 20.94 -1.28
C TYR A 11 -1.24 20.64 -1.48
N LEU A 12 -1.80 20.96 -2.66
CA LEU A 12 -3.22 20.72 -2.95
C LEU A 12 -3.57 19.21 -2.97
N TRP A 13 -2.67 18.37 -3.49
CA TRP A 13 -2.87 16.93 -3.43
C TRP A 13 -2.94 16.41 -1.99
N SER A 14 -2.06 16.88 -1.10
CA SER A 14 -1.95 16.37 0.29
C SER A 14 -3.01 16.97 1.23
N HIS A 15 -3.44 18.21 1.02
CA HIS A 15 -4.38 18.93 1.91
C HIS A 15 -5.83 18.87 1.46
N LYS A 16 -6.10 18.19 0.34
CA LYS A 16 -7.42 18.05 -0.29
C LYS A 16 -8.02 19.36 -0.78
N LYS A 17 -8.15 20.39 0.09
CA LYS A 17 -8.78 21.70 -0.23
C LYS A 17 -7.99 22.84 0.38
N ALA A 18 -7.84 23.94 -0.36
CA ALA A 18 -7.22 25.14 0.17
C ALA A 18 -7.66 26.42 -0.58
N THR A 19 -7.54 27.55 0.09
CA THR A 19 -7.63 28.88 -0.50
C THR A 19 -6.24 29.40 -0.89
N ILE A 20 -6.17 30.42 -1.75
CA ILE A 20 -4.91 31.09 -2.09
C ILE A 20 -4.20 31.62 -0.83
N ASN A 21 -4.97 32.12 0.16
CA ASN A 21 -4.38 32.63 1.40
C ASN A 21 -3.68 31.51 2.19
N GLN A 22 -4.33 30.37 2.41
CA GLN A 22 -3.75 29.23 3.10
C GLN A 22 -2.48 28.73 2.38
N ILE A 23 -2.53 28.53 1.06
CA ILE A 23 -1.36 28.11 0.28
C ILE A 23 -0.21 29.12 0.40
N SER A 24 -0.53 30.42 0.36
CA SER A 24 0.44 31.53 0.47
C SER A 24 1.13 31.51 1.84
N GLU A 25 0.36 31.33 2.91
CA GLU A 25 0.84 31.32 4.30
C GLU A 25 1.72 30.05 4.54
N ASP A 26 1.19 28.87 4.23
CA ASP A 26 1.84 27.60 4.54
C ASP A 26 3.11 27.36 3.71
N LEU A 27 3.13 27.82 2.44
CA LEU A 27 4.29 27.69 1.56
C LEU A 27 5.21 28.92 1.57
N THR A 28 4.88 29.94 2.33
CA THR A 28 5.65 31.22 2.39
C THR A 28 5.84 31.84 0.99
N LEU A 29 4.76 31.87 0.19
CA LEU A 29 4.74 32.40 -1.17
C LEU A 29 3.82 33.63 -1.27
N ASP A 30 4.15 34.59 -2.16
CA ASP A 30 3.25 35.71 -2.44
C ASP A 30 1.93 35.26 -3.05
N LYS A 31 0.82 35.87 -2.60
CA LYS A 31 -0.53 35.56 -3.14
C LYS A 31 -0.65 35.72 -4.65
N SER A 32 0.10 36.68 -5.23
CA SER A 32 0.16 36.88 -6.67
C SER A 32 0.83 35.71 -7.38
N THR A 33 1.88 35.14 -6.79
CA THR A 33 2.59 33.95 -7.29
C THR A 33 1.68 32.73 -7.21
N VAL A 34 1.04 32.48 -6.06
CA VAL A 34 0.09 31.38 -5.89
C VAL A 34 -1.06 31.51 -6.89
N SER A 35 -1.68 32.69 -7.02
CA SER A 35 -2.80 32.94 -7.96
C SER A 35 -2.40 32.64 -9.42
N ARG A 36 -1.20 33.04 -9.82
CA ARG A 36 -0.68 32.77 -11.17
C ARG A 36 -0.49 31.28 -11.43
N HIS A 37 0.04 30.54 -10.46
CA HIS A 37 0.23 29.07 -10.57
C HIS A 37 -1.09 28.31 -10.53
N ILE A 38 -2.03 28.68 -9.66
CA ILE A 38 -3.39 28.10 -9.62
C ILE A 38 -4.09 28.30 -10.98
N ARG A 39 -3.94 29.46 -11.62
CA ARG A 39 -4.50 29.68 -12.97
C ARG A 39 -3.92 28.71 -14.00
N LYS A 40 -2.60 28.49 -14.00
CA LYS A 40 -1.93 27.51 -14.89
C LYS A 40 -2.43 26.09 -14.62
N LEU A 41 -2.48 25.68 -13.34
CA LEU A 41 -2.93 24.35 -12.96
C LEU A 41 -4.40 24.11 -13.33
N LYS A 42 -5.25 25.14 -13.26
CA LYS A 42 -6.64 25.07 -13.75
C LYS A 42 -6.73 24.94 -15.27
N GLN A 43 -5.89 25.66 -16.01
CA GLN A 43 -5.83 25.55 -17.49
C GLN A 43 -5.43 24.14 -17.94
N SER A 44 -4.61 23.44 -17.15
CA SER A 44 -4.22 22.05 -17.40
C SER A 44 -5.12 21.02 -16.68
N ASN A 45 -6.26 21.44 -16.17
CA ASN A 45 -7.22 20.59 -15.42
C ASN A 45 -6.63 19.82 -14.22
N ILE A 46 -5.47 20.23 -13.70
CA ILE A 46 -4.83 19.64 -12.50
C ILE A 46 -5.51 20.10 -11.23
N VAL A 47 -6.06 21.33 -11.24
CA VAL A 47 -6.76 21.94 -10.11
C VAL A 47 -8.15 22.35 -10.53
N VAL A 48 -9.12 22.08 -9.67
CA VAL A 48 -10.51 22.48 -9.84
C VAL A 48 -10.93 23.47 -8.75
N THR A 49 -12.00 24.22 -9.01
CA THR A 49 -12.61 25.09 -8.00
C THR A 49 -13.80 24.36 -7.39
N GLU A 50 -13.73 24.05 -6.11
CA GLU A 50 -14.80 23.30 -5.41
C GLU A 50 -15.89 24.21 -4.79
N GLY A 51 -15.74 25.50 -4.86
CA GLY A 51 -16.70 26.45 -4.33
C GLY A 51 -16.04 27.71 -3.79
N SER A 52 -16.77 28.42 -2.93
CA SER A 52 -16.28 29.64 -2.30
C SER A 52 -16.72 29.73 -0.83
N LEU A 53 -15.84 30.20 0.03
CA LEU A 53 -16.18 30.58 1.39
C LEU A 53 -16.97 31.90 1.39
N LYS A 54 -18.02 31.96 2.21
CA LYS A 54 -18.74 33.21 2.43
C LYS A 54 -17.82 34.29 3.05
N PRO A 55 -18.01 35.55 2.76
CA PRO A 55 -17.28 36.62 3.46
C PRO A 55 -17.45 36.51 4.97
N GLY A 56 -16.42 36.87 5.73
CA GLY A 56 -16.51 36.97 7.18
C GLY A 56 -17.52 38.02 7.63
N SER A 57 -17.78 38.10 8.95
CA SER A 57 -18.77 39.04 9.55
C SER A 57 -18.53 40.51 9.22
N HIS A 58 -17.34 40.89 8.77
CA HIS A 58 -16.99 42.24 8.36
C HIS A 58 -17.15 42.51 6.85
N GLY A 59 -17.79 41.61 6.11
CA GLY A 59 -17.93 41.74 4.66
C GLY A 59 -16.67 41.34 3.90
N GLY A 60 -16.67 41.44 2.58
CA GLY A 60 -15.52 41.15 1.73
C GLY A 60 -15.91 40.31 0.51
N ARG A 61 -14.93 40.02 -0.34
CA ARG A 61 -15.10 39.18 -1.54
C ARG A 61 -15.12 37.70 -1.17
N LYS A 62 -16.01 36.93 -1.83
CA LYS A 62 -16.01 35.48 -1.73
C LYS A 62 -14.62 34.93 -2.07
N THR A 63 -14.10 34.00 -1.25
CA THR A 63 -12.79 33.39 -1.44
C THR A 63 -12.96 32.01 -2.05
N ASN A 64 -12.41 31.80 -3.24
CA ASN A 64 -12.47 30.50 -3.91
C ASN A 64 -11.67 29.46 -3.15
N VAL A 65 -12.21 28.23 -3.10
CA VAL A 65 -11.55 27.03 -2.59
C VAL A 65 -11.12 26.18 -3.78
N TYR A 66 -9.90 25.72 -3.76
CA TYR A 66 -9.30 24.92 -4.80
C TYR A 66 -8.93 23.54 -4.26
N SER A 67 -9.03 22.52 -5.12
CA SER A 67 -8.55 21.16 -4.84
C SER A 67 -7.76 20.62 -6.02
N PHE A 68 -6.96 19.59 -5.75
CA PHE A 68 -6.37 18.75 -6.80
C PHE A 68 -7.50 18.01 -7.52
N ASN A 69 -7.39 17.85 -8.84
CA ASN A 69 -8.31 17.00 -9.61
C ASN A 69 -7.86 15.55 -9.53
N TYR A 70 -8.42 14.81 -8.58
CA TYR A 70 -8.04 13.42 -8.34
C TYR A 70 -8.44 12.47 -9.48
N ASP A 71 -9.39 12.88 -10.33
CA ASP A 71 -9.89 12.07 -11.46
C ASP A 71 -9.15 12.36 -12.78
N ILE A 72 -8.09 13.17 -12.75
CA ILE A 72 -7.34 13.57 -13.95
C ILE A 72 -6.73 12.36 -14.68
N PHE A 73 -6.29 11.36 -13.94
CA PHE A 73 -5.79 10.08 -14.40
C PHE A 73 -6.17 8.96 -13.45
N GLN A 74 -5.99 7.71 -13.89
CA GLN A 74 -6.15 6.52 -13.09
C GLN A 74 -4.81 5.77 -12.95
N VAL A 75 -4.69 4.97 -11.89
CA VAL A 75 -3.55 4.10 -11.65
C VAL A 75 -4.04 2.67 -11.51
N LEU A 76 -3.40 1.76 -12.25
CA LEU A 76 -3.63 0.33 -12.12
C LEU A 76 -2.77 -0.21 -10.97
N GLY A 77 -3.40 -0.79 -9.95
CA GLY A 77 -2.76 -1.50 -8.86
C GLY A 77 -2.98 -3.01 -9.02
N LEU A 78 -1.92 -3.78 -8.92
CA LEU A 78 -1.96 -5.25 -9.00
C LEU A 78 -1.34 -5.87 -7.75
N GLU A 79 -2.04 -6.82 -7.15
CA GLU A 79 -1.47 -7.77 -6.19
C GLU A 79 -1.31 -9.10 -6.90
N ILE A 80 -0.09 -9.62 -6.92
CA ILE A 80 0.24 -10.88 -7.58
C ILE A 80 0.58 -11.91 -6.52
N GLU A 81 -0.19 -12.97 -6.47
CA GLU A 81 0.03 -14.15 -5.65
C GLU A 81 0.29 -15.39 -6.52
N GLN A 82 0.69 -16.51 -5.90
CA GLN A 82 0.94 -17.75 -6.62
C GLN A 82 -0.29 -18.23 -7.40
N ASN A 83 -1.50 -18.05 -6.87
CA ASN A 83 -2.74 -18.60 -7.40
C ASN A 83 -3.64 -17.57 -8.10
N GLY A 84 -3.16 -16.33 -8.27
CA GLY A 84 -3.96 -15.31 -8.96
C GLY A 84 -3.40 -13.91 -8.93
N ILE A 85 -4.17 -13.03 -9.54
CA ILE A 85 -3.93 -11.60 -9.56
C ILE A 85 -5.21 -10.90 -9.09
N GLU A 86 -5.11 -10.09 -8.07
CA GLU A 86 -6.14 -9.12 -7.75
C GLU A 86 -5.74 -7.76 -8.33
N GLY A 87 -6.64 -7.11 -9.05
CA GLY A 87 -6.37 -5.83 -9.67
C GLY A 87 -7.41 -4.78 -9.33
N VAL A 88 -6.97 -3.55 -9.17
CA VAL A 88 -7.83 -2.38 -9.00
C VAL A 88 -7.40 -1.26 -9.93
N ILE A 89 -8.36 -0.45 -10.34
CA ILE A 89 -8.09 0.85 -10.96
C ILE A 89 -8.55 1.90 -9.97
N THR A 90 -7.66 2.81 -9.59
CA THR A 90 -7.97 3.90 -8.67
C THR A 90 -7.79 5.25 -9.32
N ASN A 91 -8.47 6.28 -8.79
CA ASN A 91 -8.10 7.67 -9.04
C ASN A 91 -6.89 8.09 -8.17
N PHE A 92 -6.45 9.34 -8.28
CA PHE A 92 -5.30 9.86 -7.51
C PHE A 92 -5.59 10.12 -6.01
N ASN A 93 -6.85 9.93 -5.56
CA ASN A 93 -7.20 9.87 -4.14
C ASN A 93 -7.14 8.45 -3.56
N GLY A 94 -6.95 7.42 -4.42
CA GLY A 94 -7.00 6.01 -4.03
C GLY A 94 -8.40 5.42 -4.03
N ASP A 95 -9.43 6.15 -4.51
CA ASP A 95 -10.79 5.63 -4.62
C ASP A 95 -10.85 4.59 -5.75
N ILE A 96 -11.42 3.43 -5.47
CA ILE A 96 -11.54 2.32 -6.43
C ILE A 96 -12.60 2.67 -7.48
N ILE A 97 -12.21 2.62 -8.75
CA ILE A 97 -13.07 2.82 -9.92
C ILE A 97 -13.48 1.48 -10.52
N ASP A 98 -12.56 0.52 -10.55
CA ASP A 98 -12.78 -0.83 -11.07
C ASP A 98 -11.98 -1.85 -10.25
N LYS A 99 -12.51 -3.06 -10.11
CA LYS A 99 -11.89 -4.16 -9.40
C LYS A 99 -12.11 -5.46 -10.16
N PHE A 100 -11.07 -6.31 -10.24
CA PHE A 100 -11.14 -7.60 -10.88
C PHE A 100 -10.21 -8.61 -10.21
N VAL A 101 -10.49 -9.91 -10.43
CA VAL A 101 -9.67 -11.02 -9.94
C VAL A 101 -9.44 -11.99 -11.09
N ILE A 102 -8.21 -12.50 -11.20
CA ILE A 102 -7.82 -13.53 -12.16
C ILE A 102 -7.34 -14.75 -11.36
N HIS A 103 -8.03 -15.86 -11.48
CA HIS A 103 -7.67 -17.12 -10.85
C HIS A 103 -6.82 -17.95 -11.81
N GLN A 104 -5.52 -17.89 -11.67
CA GLN A 104 -4.57 -18.64 -12.49
C GLN A 104 -3.26 -18.80 -11.73
N LYS A 105 -2.63 -19.99 -11.83
CA LYS A 105 -1.29 -20.19 -11.26
C LYS A 105 -0.26 -19.32 -11.96
N ILE A 106 0.44 -18.50 -11.16
CA ILE A 106 1.43 -17.54 -11.64
C ILE A 106 2.83 -18.12 -11.43
N ASN A 107 3.67 -17.95 -12.45
CA ASN A 107 5.07 -18.34 -12.42
C ASN A 107 5.87 -17.49 -13.42
N LYS A 108 7.17 -17.74 -13.52
CA LYS A 108 8.07 -16.99 -14.40
C LYS A 108 7.64 -17.00 -15.88
N SER A 109 7.02 -18.07 -16.37
CA SER A 109 6.72 -18.21 -17.80
C SER A 109 5.52 -17.39 -18.26
N ASN A 110 4.56 -17.09 -17.35
CA ASN A 110 3.32 -16.40 -17.70
C ASN A 110 3.14 -15.01 -17.07
N LEU A 111 3.91 -14.66 -16.02
CA LEU A 111 3.77 -13.41 -15.29
C LEU A 111 3.75 -12.17 -16.18
N THR A 112 4.75 -12.04 -17.05
CA THR A 112 4.91 -10.86 -17.91
C THR A 112 3.76 -10.74 -18.92
N GLU A 113 3.38 -11.84 -19.54
CA GLU A 113 2.29 -11.88 -20.53
C GLU A 113 0.94 -11.55 -19.90
N LEU A 114 0.67 -12.09 -18.70
CA LEU A 114 -0.57 -11.78 -17.97
C LEU A 114 -0.69 -10.30 -17.64
N ILE A 115 0.39 -9.66 -17.16
CA ILE A 115 0.37 -8.22 -16.87
C ILE A 115 0.14 -7.42 -18.16
N ILE A 116 0.76 -7.79 -19.26
CA ILE A 116 0.55 -7.13 -20.57
C ILE A 116 -0.92 -7.24 -20.99
N ASN A 117 -1.51 -8.43 -20.91
CA ASN A 117 -2.91 -8.67 -21.28
C ASN A 117 -3.87 -7.86 -20.39
N ILE A 118 -3.61 -7.77 -19.09
CA ILE A 118 -4.40 -6.91 -18.19
C ILE A 118 -4.35 -5.44 -18.63
N VAL A 119 -3.18 -4.93 -18.96
CA VAL A 119 -3.04 -3.54 -19.39
C VAL A 119 -3.77 -3.28 -20.71
N GLU A 120 -3.72 -4.20 -21.64
CA GLU A 120 -4.45 -4.11 -22.93
C GLU A 120 -5.98 -4.15 -22.70
N ASP A 121 -6.47 -5.02 -21.82
CA ASP A 121 -7.90 -5.09 -21.47
C ASP A 121 -8.41 -3.79 -20.81
N LYS A 122 -7.54 -3.11 -20.07
CA LYS A 122 -7.86 -1.87 -19.34
C LYS A 122 -7.52 -0.59 -20.13
N LYS A 123 -7.21 -0.68 -21.41
CA LYS A 123 -6.85 0.48 -22.28
C LYS A 123 -7.93 1.57 -22.40
N ASN A 124 -9.18 1.25 -22.09
CA ASN A 124 -10.26 2.24 -22.06
C ASN A 124 -10.20 3.20 -20.87
N PHE A 125 -9.40 2.89 -19.86
CA PHE A 125 -9.13 3.78 -18.74
C PHE A 125 -7.98 4.73 -19.09
N ASN A 126 -8.03 5.95 -18.56
CA ASN A 126 -6.96 6.93 -18.73
C ASN A 126 -5.80 6.63 -17.76
N LEU A 127 -5.15 5.48 -17.96
CA LEU A 127 -4.08 5.01 -17.08
C LEU A 127 -2.85 5.90 -17.15
N TYR A 128 -2.38 6.34 -16.00
CA TYR A 128 -1.12 7.06 -15.82
C TYR A 128 0.04 6.12 -15.55
N ALA A 129 -0.16 5.10 -14.72
CA ALA A 129 0.89 4.25 -14.20
C ALA A 129 0.38 2.90 -13.72
N ILE A 130 1.30 2.00 -13.39
CA ILE A 130 1.03 0.68 -12.84
C ILE A 130 1.86 0.50 -11.58
N GLY A 131 1.21 0.17 -10.46
CA GLY A 131 1.83 -0.32 -9.23
C GLY A 131 1.63 -1.83 -9.11
N ILE A 132 2.66 -2.57 -8.71
CA ILE A 132 2.59 -4.03 -8.58
C ILE A 132 3.14 -4.46 -7.22
N SER A 133 2.33 -5.17 -6.46
CA SER A 133 2.69 -5.89 -5.25
C SER A 133 3.07 -7.33 -5.59
N LEU A 134 4.19 -7.82 -5.06
CA LEU A 134 4.76 -9.13 -5.37
C LEU A 134 5.25 -9.84 -4.10
N PRO A 135 5.07 -11.16 -3.98
CA PRO A 135 5.66 -11.92 -2.89
C PRO A 135 7.17 -12.09 -3.07
N GLY A 136 7.93 -11.95 -1.99
CA GLY A 136 9.37 -12.20 -1.93
C GLY A 136 10.24 -10.94 -1.94
N ILE A 137 11.53 -11.09 -2.16
CA ILE A 137 12.51 -10.01 -2.10
C ILE A 137 12.51 -9.23 -3.42
N ILE A 138 12.14 -7.96 -3.36
CA ILE A 138 11.99 -7.07 -4.52
C ILE A 138 12.98 -5.92 -4.41
N ASP A 139 13.66 -5.59 -5.51
CA ASP A 139 14.44 -4.36 -5.66
C ASP A 139 13.60 -3.35 -6.46
N PRO A 140 12.91 -2.42 -5.79
CA PRO A 140 12.02 -1.46 -6.46
C PRO A 140 12.78 -0.43 -7.29
N ILE A 141 14.07 -0.19 -6.99
CA ILE A 141 14.90 0.77 -7.73
C ILE A 141 15.28 0.20 -9.09
N LYS A 142 15.68 -1.08 -9.12
CA LYS A 142 16.04 -1.77 -10.36
C LYS A 142 14.84 -2.37 -11.09
N GLY A 143 13.65 -2.38 -10.45
CA GLY A 143 12.47 -3.04 -10.99
C GLY A 143 12.63 -4.54 -11.13
N LYS A 144 13.26 -5.18 -10.12
CA LYS A 144 13.74 -6.56 -10.18
C LYS A 144 13.13 -7.42 -9.09
N ILE A 145 12.65 -8.60 -9.45
CA ILE A 145 12.41 -9.68 -8.50
C ILE A 145 13.76 -10.32 -8.21
N VAL A 146 14.27 -10.12 -6.99
CA VAL A 146 15.54 -10.72 -6.55
C VAL A 146 15.32 -12.19 -6.30
N PHE A 147 14.29 -12.52 -5.51
CA PHE A 147 13.89 -13.88 -5.22
C PHE A 147 12.41 -13.92 -4.82
N SER A 148 11.65 -14.86 -5.37
CA SER A 148 10.28 -15.18 -4.96
C SER A 148 10.09 -16.69 -5.00
N GLN A 149 9.99 -17.29 -3.83
CA GLN A 149 9.72 -18.72 -3.70
C GLN A 149 8.33 -19.06 -4.22
N ALA A 150 7.34 -18.27 -3.85
CA ALA A 150 5.94 -18.48 -4.25
C ALA A 150 5.76 -18.50 -5.78
N LEU A 151 6.49 -17.66 -6.52
CA LEU A 151 6.40 -17.58 -7.98
C LEU A 151 7.45 -18.43 -8.71
N GLY A 152 8.42 -19.02 -7.99
CA GLY A 152 9.55 -19.75 -8.58
C GLY A 152 10.45 -18.84 -9.43
N ILE A 153 10.66 -17.58 -9.00
CA ILE A 153 11.39 -16.58 -9.76
C ILE A 153 12.65 -16.15 -9.01
N GLU A 154 13.76 -16.10 -9.73
CA GLU A 154 15.01 -15.55 -9.22
C GLU A 154 15.66 -14.64 -10.27
N ASN A 155 16.23 -13.52 -9.80
CA ASN A 155 17.04 -12.60 -10.60
C ASN A 155 16.34 -12.09 -11.89
N TYR A 156 15.05 -11.69 -11.82
CA TYR A 156 14.24 -11.31 -12.98
C TYR A 156 13.98 -9.80 -13.04
N LEU A 157 14.40 -9.15 -14.12
CA LEU A 157 14.22 -7.71 -14.36
C LEU A 157 12.80 -7.42 -14.92
N LEU A 158 11.78 -7.64 -14.10
CA LEU A 158 10.37 -7.58 -14.51
C LEU A 158 10.00 -6.24 -15.17
N VAL A 159 10.37 -5.12 -14.56
CA VAL A 159 10.01 -3.78 -15.11
C VAL A 159 10.66 -3.56 -16.47
N LYS A 160 11.90 -4.04 -16.69
CA LYS A 160 12.56 -3.95 -17.98
C LYS A 160 11.81 -4.76 -19.05
N GLU A 161 11.41 -5.98 -18.74
CA GLU A 161 10.66 -6.82 -19.68
C GLU A 161 9.29 -6.23 -20.01
N LEU A 162 8.56 -5.75 -19.01
CA LEU A 162 7.27 -5.06 -19.22
C LEU A 162 7.42 -3.78 -20.04
N SER A 163 8.47 -2.99 -19.82
CA SER A 163 8.70 -1.72 -20.52
C SER A 163 8.98 -1.88 -22.01
N ASN A 164 9.29 -3.09 -22.49
CA ASN A 164 9.40 -3.38 -23.91
C ASN A 164 8.03 -3.37 -24.64
N LYS A 165 6.94 -3.51 -23.90
CA LYS A 165 5.56 -3.62 -24.44
C LYS A 165 4.62 -2.55 -23.86
N ILE A 166 4.86 -2.10 -22.64
CA ILE A 166 4.01 -1.16 -21.90
C ILE A 166 4.74 0.18 -21.81
N SER A 167 4.14 1.24 -22.32
CA SER A 167 4.71 2.60 -22.27
C SER A 167 4.43 3.34 -20.95
N LEU A 168 3.56 2.77 -20.08
CA LEU A 168 3.23 3.35 -18.79
C LEU A 168 4.39 3.18 -17.80
N PRO A 169 4.63 4.12 -16.91
CA PRO A 169 5.55 3.93 -15.79
C PRO A 169 5.09 2.79 -14.88
N ILE A 170 6.03 1.95 -14.46
CA ILE A 170 5.77 0.78 -13.61
C ILE A 170 6.61 0.88 -12.35
N LEU A 171 6.00 0.60 -11.21
CA LEU A 171 6.65 0.43 -9.92
C LEU A 171 6.28 -0.94 -9.33
N ILE A 172 7.27 -1.64 -8.80
CA ILE A 172 7.06 -2.90 -8.11
C ILE A 172 7.62 -2.81 -6.69
N ASP A 173 7.01 -3.50 -5.74
CA ASP A 173 7.52 -3.65 -4.38
C ASP A 173 7.01 -4.96 -3.75
N ASN A 174 7.58 -5.33 -2.60
CA ASN A 174 7.13 -6.47 -1.81
C ASN A 174 5.74 -6.22 -1.21
N ASP A 175 4.95 -7.27 -1.03
CA ASP A 175 3.58 -7.25 -0.51
C ASP A 175 3.48 -6.60 0.88
N SER A 176 4.35 -6.96 1.82
CA SER A 176 4.35 -6.35 3.15
C SER A 176 4.74 -4.86 3.13
N ASN A 177 5.65 -4.46 2.24
CA ASN A 177 6.02 -3.07 2.03
C ASN A 177 4.84 -2.25 1.45
N ILE A 178 4.14 -2.83 0.49
CA ILE A 178 2.96 -2.21 -0.14
C ILE A 178 1.83 -2.04 0.87
N GLY A 179 1.54 -3.06 1.68
CA GLY A 179 0.55 -2.97 2.75
C GLY A 179 0.92 -1.91 3.79
N ALA A 180 2.19 -1.85 4.19
CA ALA A 180 2.67 -0.79 5.07
C ALA A 180 2.52 0.62 4.46
N ALA A 181 2.82 0.79 3.16
CA ALA A 181 2.65 2.06 2.45
C ALA A 181 1.18 2.49 2.36
N TYR A 182 0.26 1.54 2.14
CA TYR A 182 -1.17 1.78 2.18
C TYR A 182 -1.63 2.36 3.52
N TYR A 183 -1.25 1.71 4.63
CA TYR A 183 -1.59 2.19 5.96
C TYR A 183 -0.90 3.48 6.35
N ASN A 184 0.35 3.69 5.91
CA ASN A 184 1.02 4.96 6.07
C ASN A 184 0.22 6.12 5.44
N SER A 185 -0.35 5.89 4.26
CA SER A 185 -1.22 6.87 3.61
C SER A 185 -2.54 7.08 4.38
N LYS A 186 -3.19 6.00 4.83
CA LYS A 186 -4.45 6.08 5.60
C LYS A 186 -4.27 6.73 6.98
N LEU A 187 -3.16 6.45 7.67
CA LEU A 187 -2.90 6.86 9.05
C LEU A 187 -1.99 8.09 9.17
N LYS A 188 -1.67 8.76 8.09
CA LYS A 188 -0.69 9.86 7.97
C LYS A 188 -0.76 10.92 9.08
N ASN A 189 -1.95 11.17 9.63
CA ASN A 189 -2.15 12.17 10.69
C ASN A 189 -2.22 11.57 12.10
N THR A 190 -2.13 10.23 12.23
CA THR A 190 -2.37 9.53 13.51
C THR A 190 -1.27 8.53 13.89
N ALA A 191 -0.45 8.12 12.95
CA ALA A 191 0.68 7.23 13.16
C ALA A 191 1.85 7.65 12.26
N ARG A 192 3.09 7.57 12.78
CA ARG A 192 4.34 7.87 12.07
C ARG A 192 5.23 6.65 11.92
N ASN A 193 5.11 5.73 12.87
CA ASN A 193 5.89 4.49 12.92
C ASN A 193 4.91 3.32 12.91
N ILE A 194 4.97 2.47 11.90
CA ILE A 194 4.04 1.36 11.69
C ILE A 194 4.81 0.07 11.49
N LEU A 195 4.38 -1.00 12.15
CA LEU A 195 4.72 -2.37 11.80
C LEU A 195 3.49 -3.01 11.14
N TYR A 196 3.63 -3.37 9.89
CA TYR A 196 2.62 -4.09 9.13
C TYR A 196 3.04 -5.54 8.95
N ILE A 197 2.27 -6.47 9.49
CA ILE A 197 2.55 -7.89 9.53
C ILE A 197 1.67 -8.59 8.53
N TYR A 198 2.25 -9.01 7.42
CA TYR A 198 1.55 -9.75 6.38
C TYR A 198 1.81 -11.24 6.53
N THR A 199 0.76 -12.05 6.65
CA THR A 199 0.86 -13.50 6.77
C THR A 199 0.31 -14.18 5.51
N SER A 200 1.14 -14.97 4.86
CA SER A 200 0.75 -15.83 3.75
C SER A 200 0.66 -17.28 4.25
N ILE A 201 -0.55 -17.70 4.60
CA ILE A 201 -0.82 -19.07 5.03
C ILE A 201 -0.95 -19.92 3.75
N PRO A 202 -0.13 -20.98 3.61
CA PRO A 202 -0.16 -21.84 2.44
C PRO A 202 -1.49 -22.60 2.35
N TYR A 203 -1.84 -23.01 1.14
CA TYR A 203 -3.04 -23.80 0.90
C TYR A 203 -3.01 -25.10 1.71
N GLU A 204 -1.88 -25.80 1.72
CA GLU A 204 -1.65 -27.00 2.53
C GLU A 204 -1.20 -26.61 3.95
N LEU A 205 -1.95 -27.06 4.96
CA LEU A 205 -1.75 -26.66 6.37
C LEU A 205 -0.38 -27.11 6.95
N GLY A 206 0.22 -28.15 6.37
CA GLY A 206 1.54 -28.66 6.77
C GLY A 206 2.72 -27.85 6.28
N ASP A 207 2.50 -26.90 5.37
CA ASP A 207 3.56 -26.05 4.84
C ASP A 207 3.86 -24.86 5.78
N LEU A 208 5.06 -24.28 5.63
CA LEU A 208 5.49 -23.14 6.43
C LEU A 208 4.69 -21.88 6.08
N VAL A 209 4.24 -21.17 7.11
CA VAL A 209 3.59 -19.86 6.95
C VAL A 209 4.64 -18.81 6.55
N GLY A 210 4.37 -18.06 5.50
CA GLY A 210 5.14 -16.88 5.15
C GLY A 210 4.76 -15.70 6.07
N VAL A 211 5.76 -14.99 6.57
CA VAL A 211 5.55 -13.75 7.35
C VAL A 211 6.44 -12.65 6.79
N GLY A 212 5.84 -11.66 6.18
CA GLY A 212 6.50 -10.43 5.74
C GLY A 212 6.19 -9.28 6.71
N ILE A 213 7.15 -8.38 6.92
CA ILE A 213 6.98 -7.24 7.83
C ILE A 213 7.32 -5.94 7.10
N GLY A 214 6.30 -5.15 6.80
CA GLY A 214 6.49 -3.79 6.30
C GLY A 214 6.77 -2.81 7.44
N ILE A 215 7.82 -2.01 7.31
CA ILE A 215 8.30 -1.12 8.37
C ILE A 215 8.22 0.33 7.91
N ILE A 216 7.41 1.14 8.59
CA ILE A 216 7.40 2.59 8.43
C ILE A 216 8.10 3.23 9.62
N ILE A 217 9.05 4.11 9.35
CA ILE A 217 9.75 4.92 10.34
C ILE A 217 9.60 6.38 9.91
N ASP A 218 9.02 7.19 10.79
CA ASP A 218 8.83 8.62 10.58
C ASP A 218 8.10 8.95 9.26
N ASN A 219 7.05 8.21 8.96
CA ASN A 219 6.25 8.23 7.71
C ASN A 219 7.00 7.78 6.44
N HIS A 220 8.17 7.16 6.56
CA HIS A 220 8.93 6.65 5.42
C HIS A 220 9.03 5.14 5.47
N LEU A 221 8.77 4.50 4.33
CA LEU A 221 8.96 3.05 4.17
C LEU A 221 10.44 2.70 4.23
N TYR A 222 10.80 1.77 5.12
CA TYR A 222 12.17 1.32 5.33
C TYR A 222 12.44 0.01 4.60
N HIS A 223 13.18 0.06 3.51
CA HIS A 223 13.56 -1.12 2.72
C HIS A 223 14.83 -1.83 3.21
N GLY A 224 15.61 -1.21 4.11
CA GLY A 224 16.95 -1.69 4.45
C GLY A 224 17.97 -1.49 3.32
N SER A 225 19.23 -1.78 3.62
CA SER A 225 20.34 -1.57 2.66
C SER A 225 20.34 -2.55 1.49
N ASN A 226 19.68 -3.71 1.64
CA ASN A 226 19.66 -4.79 0.67
C ASN A 226 18.23 -5.09 0.15
N ASN A 227 17.26 -4.24 0.42
CA ASN A 227 15.82 -4.47 0.16
C ASN A 227 15.27 -5.74 0.82
N CYS A 228 15.82 -6.14 1.98
CA CYS A 228 15.41 -7.31 2.74
C CYS A 228 14.90 -6.93 4.14
N SER A 229 14.57 -5.67 4.37
CA SER A 229 13.98 -5.26 5.64
C SER A 229 12.63 -5.93 5.82
N GLY A 230 12.40 -6.54 6.97
CA GLY A 230 11.16 -7.24 7.27
C GLY A 230 11.03 -8.64 6.70
N GLU A 231 12.01 -9.09 5.91
CA GLU A 231 12.10 -10.48 5.47
C GLU A 231 12.67 -11.33 6.61
N TYR A 232 11.85 -12.20 7.13
CA TYR A 232 12.22 -13.09 8.21
C TYR A 232 11.79 -14.53 7.89
N GLU A 233 12.71 -15.49 7.98
CA GLU A 233 12.40 -16.90 7.81
C GLU A 233 11.62 -17.41 9.04
N PHE A 234 10.31 -17.42 8.93
CA PHE A 234 9.41 -17.89 9.97
C PHE A 234 9.17 -19.39 9.77
N LYS A 235 9.88 -20.23 10.55
CA LYS A 235 9.84 -21.69 10.40
C LYS A 235 8.73 -22.32 11.24
N PHE A 236 7.51 -21.91 11.03
CA PHE A 236 6.35 -22.48 11.71
C PHE A 236 5.25 -22.82 10.72
N ASN A 237 4.63 -23.95 10.93
CA ASN A 237 3.39 -24.34 10.28
C ASN A 237 2.24 -23.70 11.04
N LEU A 238 1.11 -23.45 10.38
CA LEU A 238 -0.07 -22.97 11.07
C LEU A 238 -0.55 -23.98 12.11
N ILE A 239 -0.46 -25.27 11.77
CA ILE A 239 -0.89 -26.41 12.58
C ILE A 239 0.23 -27.46 12.58
N ASN A 240 0.63 -27.92 13.76
CA ASN A 240 1.66 -28.95 13.92
C ASN A 240 1.08 -30.38 13.96
N ASP A 241 -0.22 -30.56 13.78
CA ASP A 241 -0.89 -31.85 13.92
C ASP A 241 -1.36 -32.37 12.55
N ASN A 242 -0.83 -33.51 12.11
CA ASN A 242 -1.16 -34.15 10.83
C ASN A 242 -2.59 -34.75 10.78
N LYS A 243 -3.41 -34.59 11.82
CA LYS A 243 -4.81 -35.07 11.82
C LYS A 243 -5.74 -34.28 10.90
N TYR A 244 -5.32 -33.09 10.47
CA TYR A 244 -6.12 -32.22 9.60
C TYR A 244 -5.71 -32.42 8.13
N GLU A 245 -6.31 -33.41 7.47
CA GLU A 245 -6.11 -33.69 6.04
C GLU A 245 -7.01 -32.78 5.18
N THR A 246 -6.82 -31.45 5.28
CA THR A 246 -7.63 -30.47 4.55
C THR A 246 -6.84 -29.20 4.26
N ASP A 247 -7.30 -28.41 3.31
CA ASP A 247 -6.72 -27.09 3.07
C ASP A 247 -7.20 -26.04 4.09
N TYR A 248 -6.50 -24.90 4.13
CA TYR A 248 -6.74 -23.83 5.10
C TYR A 248 -8.20 -23.34 5.12
N PHE A 249 -8.80 -23.08 3.97
CA PHE A 249 -10.15 -22.54 3.90
C PHE A 249 -11.21 -23.59 4.25
N ASN A 250 -11.00 -24.84 3.89
CA ASN A 250 -11.85 -25.95 4.31
C ASN A 250 -11.71 -26.23 5.81
N PHE A 251 -10.50 -26.14 6.35
CA PHE A 251 -10.28 -26.21 7.79
C PHE A 251 -11.12 -25.16 8.55
N LEU A 252 -11.09 -23.89 8.12
CA LEU A 252 -11.90 -22.83 8.76
C LEU A 252 -13.42 -23.04 8.64
N LYS A 253 -13.87 -23.84 7.67
CA LYS A 253 -15.32 -24.14 7.48
C LYS A 253 -15.78 -25.38 8.21
N GLN A 254 -14.91 -26.36 8.40
CA GLN A 254 -15.25 -27.68 8.95
C GLN A 254 -15.19 -27.74 10.48
N PHE A 255 -14.36 -26.90 11.09
CA PHE A 255 -14.10 -26.89 12.52
C PHE A 255 -14.71 -25.65 13.18
N ASP A 256 -15.16 -25.80 14.42
CA ASP A 256 -15.67 -24.66 15.20
C ASP A 256 -14.56 -23.72 15.65
N GLU A 257 -14.90 -22.54 16.17
CA GLU A 257 -13.93 -21.51 16.53
C GLU A 257 -12.98 -21.96 17.65
N GLU A 258 -13.43 -22.82 18.59
CA GLU A 258 -12.62 -23.32 19.69
C GLU A 258 -11.58 -24.34 19.17
N GLU A 259 -12.02 -25.26 18.32
CA GLU A 259 -11.13 -26.23 17.66
C GLU A 259 -10.07 -25.54 16.81
N VAL A 260 -10.47 -24.55 16.00
CA VAL A 260 -9.54 -23.74 15.20
C VAL A 260 -8.54 -23.02 16.10
N PHE A 261 -9.02 -22.36 17.16
CA PHE A 261 -8.15 -21.65 18.11
C PHE A 261 -7.11 -22.58 18.76
N VAL A 262 -7.54 -23.74 19.26
CA VAL A 262 -6.64 -24.72 19.85
C VAL A 262 -5.58 -25.20 18.87
N ALA A 263 -5.98 -25.46 17.62
CA ALA A 263 -5.09 -25.96 16.59
C ALA A 263 -4.00 -24.95 16.17
N VAL A 264 -4.34 -23.65 16.14
CA VAL A 264 -3.40 -22.59 15.68
C VAL A 264 -2.64 -21.91 16.82
N LYS A 265 -2.92 -22.27 18.06
CA LYS A 265 -2.41 -21.57 19.26
C LYS A 265 -0.89 -21.48 19.30
N ASP A 266 -0.17 -22.56 19.01
CA ASP A 266 1.29 -22.59 19.01
C ASP A 266 1.88 -21.63 17.98
N PHE A 267 1.25 -21.52 16.80
CA PHE A 267 1.62 -20.55 15.79
C PHE A 267 1.42 -19.11 16.30
N LEU A 268 0.27 -18.83 16.93
CA LEU A 268 -0.03 -17.49 17.46
C LEU A 268 0.93 -17.10 18.58
N ASP A 269 1.30 -18.04 19.47
CA ASP A 269 2.28 -17.83 20.53
C ASP A 269 3.65 -17.44 19.98
N ASN A 270 4.13 -18.16 18.95
CA ASN A 270 5.40 -17.89 18.30
C ASN A 270 5.37 -16.55 17.55
N LEU A 271 4.31 -16.27 16.79
CA LEU A 271 4.17 -15.00 16.06
C LEU A 271 4.14 -13.83 17.04
N SER A 272 3.35 -13.93 18.13
CA SER A 272 3.24 -12.88 19.15
C SER A 272 4.57 -12.59 19.85
N GLU A 273 5.42 -13.61 20.07
CA GLU A 273 6.76 -13.45 20.64
C GLU A 273 7.66 -12.60 19.73
N LYS A 274 7.70 -12.93 18.44
CA LYS A 274 8.54 -12.20 17.47
C LYS A 274 8.08 -10.76 17.27
N ILE A 275 6.77 -10.57 17.14
CA ILE A 275 6.21 -9.22 16.95
C ILE A 275 6.31 -8.39 18.25
N GLY A 276 6.18 -9.01 19.43
CA GLY A 276 6.41 -8.36 20.72
C GLY A 276 7.85 -7.85 20.87
N LEU A 277 8.84 -8.65 20.42
CA LEU A 277 10.24 -8.24 20.37
C LEU A 277 10.44 -7.03 19.43
N LEU A 278 9.92 -7.10 18.21
CA LEU A 278 10.02 -5.99 17.25
C LEU A 278 9.29 -4.74 17.75
N GLY A 279 8.12 -4.88 18.36
CA GLY A 279 7.41 -3.80 19.02
C GLY A 279 8.21 -3.15 20.15
N SER A 280 9.02 -3.94 20.86
CA SER A 280 9.93 -3.43 21.90
C SER A 280 11.11 -2.66 21.34
N ILE A 281 11.68 -3.11 20.19
CA ILE A 281 12.87 -2.52 19.56
C ILE A 281 12.51 -1.26 18.77
N LEU A 282 11.44 -1.31 17.95
CA LEU A 282 11.10 -0.26 17.00
C LEU A 282 10.12 0.78 17.57
N ASP A 283 9.46 0.48 18.69
CA ASP A 283 8.51 1.37 19.38
C ASP A 283 7.47 2.01 18.42
N PRO A 284 6.69 1.22 17.70
CA PRO A 284 5.76 1.74 16.70
C PRO A 284 4.52 2.41 17.36
N ASP A 285 3.91 3.35 16.65
CA ASP A 285 2.59 3.89 17.02
C ASP A 285 1.48 2.86 16.79
N THR A 286 1.66 2.02 15.76
CA THR A 286 0.63 1.06 15.33
C THR A 286 1.26 -0.25 14.84
N ILE A 287 0.67 -1.36 15.26
CA ILE A 287 0.94 -2.71 14.73
C ILE A 287 -0.31 -3.19 14.01
N ILE A 288 -0.16 -3.67 12.79
CA ILE A 288 -1.27 -4.10 11.93
C ILE A 288 -1.04 -5.54 11.51
N TYR A 289 -2.04 -6.38 11.68
CA TYR A 289 -2.02 -7.76 11.21
C TYR A 289 -2.93 -7.92 9.99
N ASP A 290 -2.41 -8.52 8.93
CA ASP A 290 -3.09 -8.72 7.66
C ASP A 290 -2.65 -10.03 6.95
N GLY A 291 -3.09 -10.20 5.72
CA GLY A 291 -2.94 -11.43 4.97
C GLY A 291 -3.97 -12.47 5.37
N ASN A 292 -3.66 -13.75 5.14
CA ASN A 292 -4.63 -14.82 5.38
C ASN A 292 -4.99 -15.03 6.87
N ILE A 293 -4.18 -14.52 7.80
CA ILE A 293 -4.47 -14.58 9.24
C ILE A 293 -5.79 -13.89 9.61
N ARG A 294 -6.21 -12.88 8.84
CA ARG A 294 -7.48 -12.16 9.02
C ARG A 294 -8.73 -13.03 8.93
N PHE A 295 -8.61 -14.21 8.34
CA PHE A 295 -9.70 -15.19 8.24
C PHE A 295 -9.83 -16.10 9.47
N LEU A 296 -8.86 -16.11 10.38
CA LEU A 296 -8.98 -16.81 11.65
C LEU A 296 -10.16 -16.29 12.47
N PRO A 297 -10.72 -17.11 13.39
CA PRO A 297 -11.76 -16.69 14.33
C PRO A 297 -11.35 -15.46 15.15
N GLU A 298 -12.33 -14.68 15.54
CA GLU A 298 -12.12 -13.48 16.36
C GLU A 298 -11.42 -13.79 17.70
N THR A 299 -11.71 -14.96 18.28
CA THR A 299 -11.05 -15.46 19.49
C THR A 299 -9.54 -15.63 19.30
N ALA A 300 -9.12 -16.22 18.18
CA ALA A 300 -7.71 -16.40 17.82
C ALA A 300 -7.01 -15.05 17.55
N LEU A 301 -7.65 -14.16 16.81
CA LEU A 301 -7.10 -12.83 16.54
C LEU A 301 -6.98 -11.97 17.80
N SER A 302 -7.98 -11.96 18.65
CA SER A 302 -7.94 -11.26 19.93
C SER A 302 -6.84 -11.79 20.84
N TYR A 303 -6.66 -13.10 20.89
CA TYR A 303 -5.57 -13.74 21.62
C TYR A 303 -4.19 -13.28 21.10
N LEU A 304 -3.99 -13.29 19.78
CA LEU A 304 -2.73 -12.82 19.15
C LEU A 304 -2.41 -11.38 19.56
N LEU A 305 -3.39 -10.47 19.48
CA LEU A 305 -3.20 -9.06 19.85
C LEU A 305 -2.83 -8.90 21.32
N GLU A 306 -3.53 -9.61 22.20
CA GLU A 306 -3.26 -9.56 23.64
C GLU A 306 -1.90 -10.16 24.01
N GLU A 307 -1.53 -11.31 23.43
CA GLU A 307 -0.24 -11.94 23.68
C GLU A 307 0.90 -11.08 23.13
N THR A 308 0.76 -10.51 21.94
CA THR A 308 1.74 -9.56 21.43
C THR A 308 1.93 -8.38 22.38
N ARG A 309 0.84 -7.80 22.87
CA ARG A 309 0.90 -6.68 23.84
C ARG A 309 1.60 -7.07 25.13
N LYS A 310 1.35 -8.28 25.67
CA LYS A 310 1.99 -8.78 26.90
C LYS A 310 3.51 -8.91 26.75
N LYS A 311 3.98 -9.26 25.55
CA LYS A 311 5.40 -9.52 25.26
C LYS A 311 6.19 -8.24 24.92
N ILE A 312 5.53 -7.11 24.72
CA ILE A 312 6.19 -5.81 24.54
C ILE A 312 6.75 -5.31 25.88
N PHE A 313 8.06 -5.06 25.91
CA PHE A 313 8.73 -4.53 27.11
C PHE A 313 8.17 -3.15 27.47
N MET A 314 7.88 -2.94 28.76
CA MET A 314 7.29 -1.70 29.29
C MET A 314 5.99 -1.29 28.57
N LYS A 315 5.12 -2.25 28.23
CA LYS A 315 3.86 -2.04 27.49
C LYS A 315 2.99 -0.91 28.05
N ASP A 316 2.96 -0.73 29.37
CA ASP A 316 2.13 0.29 30.03
C ASP A 316 2.67 1.72 29.87
N LYS A 317 3.90 1.86 29.36
CA LYS A 317 4.52 3.15 29.02
C LYS A 317 4.39 3.49 27.53
N ARG A 318 3.89 2.58 26.71
CA ARG A 318 3.79 2.69 25.25
C ARG A 318 2.33 2.75 24.82
N LYS A 319 2.02 3.68 23.92
CA LYS A 319 0.66 3.85 23.39
C LYS A 319 0.55 3.21 21.99
N ILE A 320 0.75 1.89 21.92
CA ILE A 320 0.69 1.16 20.66
C ILE A 320 -0.76 0.79 20.36
N LYS A 321 -1.24 1.16 19.18
CA LYS A 321 -2.52 0.71 18.63
C LYS A 321 -2.32 -0.61 17.90
N PHE A 322 -3.27 -1.50 18.05
CA PHE A 322 -3.33 -2.75 17.29
C PHE A 322 -4.52 -2.69 16.35
N LEU A 323 -4.29 -2.97 15.09
CA LEU A 323 -5.31 -3.04 14.06
C LEU A 323 -5.28 -4.42 13.40
N LYS A 324 -6.44 -4.86 12.97
CA LYS A 324 -6.60 -5.98 12.06
C LYS A 324 -7.33 -5.51 10.81
N GLU A 325 -7.00 -6.08 9.68
CA GLU A 325 -7.59 -5.70 8.41
C GLU A 325 -9.03 -6.19 8.27
N SER A 326 -9.82 -5.47 7.47
CA SER A 326 -11.14 -5.92 7.02
C SER A 326 -11.00 -7.03 5.97
N LYS A 327 -11.87 -8.06 6.05
CA LYS A 327 -11.88 -9.18 5.09
C LYS A 327 -12.15 -8.77 3.64
N ASP A 328 -12.72 -7.59 3.42
CA ASP A 328 -13.21 -7.12 2.12
C ASP A 328 -12.32 -6.09 1.42
N GLU A 329 -11.23 -5.65 2.04
CA GLU A 329 -10.34 -4.64 1.46
C GLU A 329 -9.21 -5.28 0.62
N SER A 330 -9.01 -4.76 -0.59
CA SER A 330 -7.92 -5.15 -1.51
C SER A 330 -6.64 -4.35 -1.17
N VAL A 331 -6.11 -4.55 0.04
CA VAL A 331 -5.05 -3.69 0.62
C VAL A 331 -3.84 -3.59 -0.29
N ASN A 332 -3.33 -4.71 -0.75
CA ASN A 332 -2.09 -4.71 -1.53
C ASN A 332 -2.30 -4.21 -2.97
N ALA A 333 -3.42 -4.51 -3.61
CA ALA A 333 -3.71 -3.96 -4.93
C ALA A 333 -3.91 -2.43 -4.87
N VAL A 334 -4.72 -1.94 -3.92
CA VAL A 334 -4.91 -0.49 -3.68
C VAL A 334 -3.59 0.15 -3.21
N GLY A 335 -2.87 -0.51 -2.31
CA GLY A 335 -1.59 -0.07 -1.81
C GLY A 335 -0.54 0.11 -2.90
N ALA A 336 -0.50 -0.79 -3.89
CA ALA A 336 0.39 -0.68 -5.04
C ALA A 336 0.09 0.57 -5.88
N ALA A 337 -1.19 0.89 -6.11
CA ALA A 337 -1.58 2.12 -6.78
C ALA A 337 -1.22 3.36 -5.94
N ILE A 338 -1.56 3.37 -4.64
CA ILE A 338 -1.26 4.48 -3.71
C ILE A 338 0.24 4.71 -3.57
N ASN A 339 1.06 3.65 -3.49
CA ASN A 339 2.52 3.77 -3.43
C ASN A 339 3.07 4.49 -4.67
N PHE A 340 2.55 4.17 -5.86
CA PHE A 340 2.92 4.89 -7.08
C PHE A 340 2.49 6.37 -7.03
N ILE A 341 1.25 6.64 -6.63
CA ILE A 341 0.70 8.00 -6.51
C ILE A 341 1.54 8.82 -5.52
N THR A 342 1.83 8.28 -4.35
CA THR A 342 2.63 8.93 -3.32
C THR A 342 4.02 9.29 -3.85
N LYS A 343 4.72 8.36 -4.49
CA LYS A 343 6.02 8.62 -5.13
C LYS A 343 5.94 9.67 -6.24
N THR A 344 4.80 9.76 -6.94
CA THR A 344 4.61 10.81 -7.96
C THR A 344 4.72 12.21 -7.36
N PHE A 345 4.22 12.43 -6.14
CA PHE A 345 4.26 13.75 -5.48
C PHE A 345 5.42 13.93 -4.51
N GLU A 346 6.05 12.88 -4.05
CA GLU A 346 7.20 12.96 -3.13
C GLU A 346 8.54 13.07 -3.87
N GLU A 347 8.69 12.41 -5.02
CA GLU A 347 9.92 12.41 -5.79
C GLU A 347 9.83 13.33 -7.01
N GLU A 348 10.70 14.32 -7.11
CA GLU A 348 10.72 15.32 -8.19
C GLU A 348 10.77 14.70 -9.60
N ARG A 349 11.49 13.57 -9.77
CA ARG A 349 11.59 12.86 -11.06
C ARG A 349 10.25 12.35 -11.59
N TYR A 350 9.36 11.86 -10.69
CA TYR A 350 8.03 11.38 -11.07
C TYR A 350 7.08 12.56 -11.29
N LEU A 351 7.18 13.60 -10.46
CA LEU A 351 6.38 14.80 -10.65
C LEU A 351 6.67 15.51 -11.98
N LYS A 352 7.93 15.55 -12.40
CA LYS A 352 8.31 16.04 -13.74
C LYS A 352 7.67 15.22 -14.86
N LYS A 353 7.64 13.88 -14.73
CA LYS A 353 6.96 13.00 -15.70
C LYS A 353 5.45 13.25 -15.74
N PHE A 354 4.82 13.47 -14.57
CA PHE A 354 3.40 13.81 -14.46
C PHE A 354 3.09 15.07 -15.26
N PHE A 355 3.83 16.15 -15.06
CA PHE A 355 3.63 17.39 -15.81
C PHE A 355 3.92 17.25 -17.31
N LYS A 356 4.89 16.43 -17.69
CA LYS A 356 5.19 16.16 -19.10
C LYS A 356 4.03 15.44 -19.79
N LYS A 357 3.44 14.44 -19.14
CA LYS A 357 2.28 13.70 -19.70
C LYS A 357 1.09 14.64 -19.96
N LEU A 358 0.84 15.61 -19.08
CA LEU A 358 -0.23 16.60 -19.24
C LEU A 358 -0.06 17.55 -20.43
N GLN A 359 1.16 17.70 -20.95
CA GLN A 359 1.43 18.50 -22.15
C GLN A 359 1.21 17.74 -23.46
N THR A 360 1.02 16.42 -23.36
CA THR A 360 0.83 15.52 -24.52
C THR A 360 -0.63 15.05 -24.68
N VAL A 361 -1.50 15.40 -23.73
CA VAL A 361 -2.97 15.22 -23.76
C VAL A 361 -3.63 16.56 -24.08
#